data_5c6beef1ed5b514e4a6fa1220a31c307
#
_entry.id   5c6beef1ed5b514e4a6fa1220a31c307
#
_cell.length_a   1.000
_cell.length_b   1.000
_cell.length_c   1.000
_cell.angle_alpha   90.00
_cell.angle_beta   90.00
_cell.angle_gamma   90.00
#
_symmetry.space_group_name_H-M   'P 1'
#
loop_
_entity.id
_entity.type
_entity.pdbx_description
1 polymer ?
#
loop_
_entity_poly.entity_id
_entity_poly.type
_entity_poly.pdbx_seq_one_letter_code
_entity_poly.pdbx_strand_id
1 'polypeptide(L)'
;MEYKIEVTDKTGLADAPLEIDISTCIPFQEVCVRLNVSDYYCINAPLDYSTKTNWMSEATFVTDNQGKVSVSRSPSISGDYLGVNGMGLFESLHYSKMISSKRCLSLDDLPLYDYFNAEISLWIRGRKVAATTIKRYFKDTNVEYKNIVIPNWLGRIF
;
A
#
# COMPACT_ATOMS: atom_id res chain seq x y z
N MET A 1 27.57 4.88 -3.10
CA MET A 1 26.71 3.71 -3.41
C MET A 1 25.29 4.24 -3.44
N GLU A 2 24.64 4.18 -4.57
CA GLU A 2 23.32 4.76 -4.77
C GLU A 2 22.27 3.65 -4.72
N TYR A 3 21.28 3.81 -3.82
CA TYR A 3 20.11 2.95 -3.72
C TYR A 3 18.93 3.67 -4.34
N LYS A 4 18.22 3.01 -5.27
CA LYS A 4 17.12 3.64 -6.01
C LYS A 4 15.86 2.80 -5.96
N ILE A 5 14.74 3.48 -5.78
CA ILE A 5 13.39 2.92 -5.93
C ILE A 5 12.72 3.67 -7.08
N GLU A 6 12.36 2.95 -8.13
CA GLU A 6 11.60 3.48 -9.26
C GLU A 6 10.20 2.89 -9.23
N VAL A 7 9.21 3.74 -9.40
CA VAL A 7 7.81 3.35 -9.44
C VAL A 7 7.21 3.90 -10.73
N THR A 8 6.58 3.05 -11.51
CA THR A 8 6.11 3.40 -12.86
C THR A 8 4.98 4.41 -12.82
N ASP A 9 4.01 4.25 -11.92
CA ASP A 9 2.90 5.17 -11.75
C ASP A 9 2.73 5.55 -10.29
N LYS A 10 3.23 6.75 -9.95
CA LYS A 10 3.15 7.27 -8.57
C LYS A 10 1.77 7.81 -8.18
N THR A 11 0.84 7.93 -9.13
CA THR A 11 -0.46 8.59 -8.92
C THR A 11 -1.62 7.83 -9.53
N GLY A 12 -1.59 6.51 -9.52
CA GLY A 12 -2.61 5.66 -10.11
C GLY A 12 -3.77 5.31 -9.17
N LEU A 13 -4.73 4.52 -9.68
CA LEU A 13 -5.82 3.96 -8.88
C LEU A 13 -5.30 2.95 -7.85
N ALA A 14 -6.03 2.82 -6.75
CA ALA A 14 -5.64 1.95 -5.62
C ALA A 14 -5.52 0.48 -6.03
N ASP A 15 -6.33 0.03 -6.97
CA ASP A 15 -6.40 -1.34 -7.50
C ASP A 15 -5.59 -1.54 -8.80
N ALA A 16 -5.06 -0.46 -9.39
CA ALA A 16 -4.26 -0.58 -10.60
C ALA A 16 -2.91 -1.25 -10.31
N PRO A 17 -2.44 -2.15 -11.18
CA PRO A 17 -1.13 -2.75 -11.04
C PRO A 17 -0.03 -1.68 -10.93
N LEU A 18 0.97 -1.95 -10.08
CA LEU A 18 2.08 -1.05 -9.83
C LEU A 18 3.39 -1.79 -10.03
N GLU A 19 4.28 -1.24 -10.85
CA GLU A 19 5.64 -1.76 -10.96
C GLU A 19 6.59 -0.99 -10.06
N ILE A 20 7.34 -1.73 -9.25
CA ILE A 20 8.35 -1.22 -8.34
C ILE A 20 9.66 -1.90 -8.67
N ASP A 21 10.62 -1.12 -9.13
CA ASP A 21 11.96 -1.59 -9.46
C ASP A 21 12.98 -1.03 -8.47
N ILE A 22 13.84 -1.90 -7.96
CA ILE A 22 14.87 -1.60 -6.98
C ILE A 22 16.23 -1.76 -7.64
N SER A 23 17.15 -0.83 -7.38
CA SER A 23 18.54 -0.92 -7.80
C SER A 23 19.45 -0.64 -6.59
N THR A 24 20.35 -1.58 -6.31
CA THR A 24 21.32 -1.46 -5.20
C THR A 24 22.75 -1.41 -5.67
N CYS A 25 23.01 -1.73 -6.94
CA CYS A 25 24.34 -1.91 -7.52
C CYS A 25 25.17 -3.04 -6.87
N ILE A 26 24.57 -3.88 -6.03
CA ILE A 26 25.20 -5.04 -5.39
C ILE A 26 24.47 -6.30 -5.84
N PRO A 27 25.15 -7.20 -6.57
CA PRO A 27 24.58 -8.48 -6.99
C PRO A 27 24.22 -9.39 -5.81
N PHE A 28 23.14 -10.15 -5.97
CA PHE A 28 22.72 -11.21 -5.05
C PHE A 28 22.54 -10.74 -3.60
N GLN A 29 22.17 -9.49 -3.42
CA GLN A 29 21.92 -8.91 -2.11
C GLN A 29 20.47 -9.15 -1.67
N GLU A 30 20.29 -9.56 -0.44
CA GLU A 30 18.97 -9.55 0.19
C GLU A 30 18.55 -8.12 0.50
N VAL A 31 17.35 -7.77 0.06
CA VAL A 31 16.72 -6.48 0.27
C VAL A 31 15.31 -6.68 0.78
N CYS A 32 14.93 -5.91 1.80
CA CYS A 32 13.56 -5.90 2.29
C CYS A 32 12.86 -4.65 1.78
N VAL A 33 11.71 -4.83 1.16
CA VAL A 33 10.84 -3.73 0.70
C VAL A 33 9.66 -3.66 1.64
N ARG A 34 9.42 -2.48 2.23
CA ARG A 34 8.29 -2.21 3.12
C ARG A 34 7.36 -1.20 2.50
N LEU A 35 6.08 -1.47 2.63
CA LEU A 35 4.99 -0.55 2.33
C LEU A 35 4.38 -0.08 3.64
N ASN A 36 4.29 1.23 3.84
CA ASN A 36 3.61 1.85 4.97
C ASN A 36 2.51 2.77 4.45
N VAL A 37 1.31 2.60 4.97
CA VAL A 37 0.16 3.41 4.62
C VAL A 37 -0.47 3.93 5.89
N SER A 38 -0.57 5.25 6.02
CA SER A 38 -1.33 5.92 7.05
C SER A 38 -2.67 6.37 6.48
N ASP A 39 -3.66 6.51 7.35
CA ASP A 39 -5.00 6.98 6.99
C ASP A 39 -5.70 6.11 5.92
N TYR A 40 -5.34 4.84 5.85
CA TYR A 40 -5.96 3.87 4.97
C TYR A 40 -7.16 3.21 5.65
N TYR A 41 -8.31 3.27 4.99
CA TYR A 41 -9.55 2.68 5.49
C TYR A 41 -9.87 1.41 4.73
N CYS A 42 -9.98 0.34 5.46
CA CYS A 42 -10.44 -0.93 4.93
C CYS A 42 -11.82 -1.26 5.51
N ILE A 43 -12.75 -1.72 4.69
CA ILE A 43 -14.10 -2.11 5.11
C ILE A 43 -14.08 -3.16 6.23
N ASN A 44 -13.04 -3.99 6.26
CA ASN A 44 -12.86 -5.03 7.26
C ASN A 44 -12.05 -4.59 8.49
N ALA A 45 -11.71 -3.31 8.58
CA ALA A 45 -10.98 -2.82 9.75
C ALA A 45 -11.85 -2.87 11.01
N PRO A 46 -11.27 -3.18 12.18
CA PRO A 46 -12.00 -3.11 13.44
C PRO A 46 -12.54 -1.70 13.67
N LEU A 47 -13.80 -1.58 14.13
CA LEU A 47 -14.46 -0.30 14.38
C LEU A 47 -13.79 0.56 15.48
N ASP A 48 -12.81 0.00 16.20
CA ASP A 48 -12.09 0.69 17.26
C ASP A 48 -10.72 1.22 16.85
N TYR A 49 -10.35 1.15 15.57
CA TYR A 49 -9.11 1.75 15.13
C TYR A 49 -9.25 3.25 14.84
N SER A 50 -8.13 3.94 14.98
CA SER A 50 -8.03 5.37 14.77
C SER A 50 -7.65 5.69 13.32
N THR A 51 -8.01 6.90 12.86
CA THR A 51 -7.56 7.47 11.58
C THR A 51 -6.04 7.56 11.44
N LYS A 52 -5.30 7.45 12.55
CA LYS A 52 -3.83 7.44 12.58
C LYS A 52 -3.25 6.04 12.68
N THR A 53 -4.02 5.04 12.32
CA THR A 53 -3.54 3.67 12.26
C THR A 53 -2.52 3.53 11.13
N ASN A 54 -1.42 2.87 11.43
CA ASN A 54 -0.42 2.54 10.43
C ASN A 54 -0.62 1.12 9.92
N TRP A 55 -0.81 1.00 8.63
CA TRP A 55 -0.85 -0.27 7.93
C TRP A 55 0.50 -0.52 7.28
N MET A 56 0.99 -1.73 7.37
CA MET A 56 2.28 -2.08 6.81
C MET A 56 2.27 -3.48 6.21
N SER A 57 3.16 -3.66 5.28
CA SER A 57 3.57 -4.98 4.79
C SER A 57 5.04 -4.94 4.42
N GLU A 58 5.67 -6.10 4.41
CA GLU A 58 7.05 -6.23 3.98
C GLU A 58 7.30 -7.54 3.23
N ALA A 59 8.24 -7.50 2.31
CA ALA A 59 8.71 -8.67 1.61
C ALA A 59 10.21 -8.56 1.31
N THR A 60 10.90 -9.69 1.39
CA THR A 60 12.34 -9.77 1.13
C THR A 60 12.59 -10.41 -0.23
N PHE A 61 13.50 -9.83 -0.97
CA PHE A 61 13.91 -10.26 -2.30
C PHE A 61 15.42 -10.41 -2.38
N VAL A 62 15.89 -11.08 -3.43
CA VAL A 62 17.32 -11.12 -3.76
C VAL A 62 17.52 -10.41 -5.09
N THR A 63 18.47 -9.47 -5.13
CA THR A 63 18.83 -8.78 -6.36
C THR A 63 19.48 -9.74 -7.36
N ASP A 64 19.34 -9.44 -8.64
CA ASP A 64 20.00 -10.18 -9.72
C ASP A 64 21.52 -9.91 -9.80
N ASN A 65 22.17 -10.41 -10.84
CA ASN A 65 23.61 -10.20 -11.10
C ASN A 65 23.98 -8.75 -11.41
N GLN A 66 23.00 -7.87 -11.64
CA GLN A 66 23.19 -6.43 -11.84
C GLN A 66 22.84 -5.61 -10.59
N GLY A 67 22.47 -6.26 -9.51
CA GLY A 67 21.99 -5.58 -8.29
C GLY A 67 20.59 -5.00 -8.41
N LYS A 68 19.73 -5.59 -9.25
CA LYS A 68 18.36 -5.14 -9.48
C LYS A 68 17.34 -6.18 -9.06
N VAL A 69 16.15 -5.73 -8.70
CA VAL A 69 14.98 -6.58 -8.48
C VAL A 69 13.71 -5.84 -8.88
N SER A 70 12.80 -6.51 -9.58
CA SER A 70 11.46 -6.03 -9.85
C SER A 70 10.50 -6.70 -8.86
N VAL A 71 9.89 -5.92 -7.98
CA VAL A 71 9.00 -6.44 -6.93
C VAL A 71 7.78 -7.17 -7.53
N SER A 72 7.29 -6.71 -8.68
CA SER A 72 6.13 -7.31 -9.34
C SER A 72 6.43 -8.62 -10.06
N ARG A 73 7.69 -8.88 -10.43
CA ARG A 73 8.10 -10.02 -11.26
C ARG A 73 9.04 -11.00 -10.58
N SER A 74 9.71 -10.56 -9.51
CA SER A 74 10.63 -11.40 -8.76
C SER A 74 9.92 -12.10 -7.61
N PRO A 75 10.29 -13.34 -7.28
CA PRO A 75 9.72 -13.99 -6.12
C PRO A 75 10.23 -13.36 -4.82
N SER A 76 9.33 -13.08 -3.90
CA SER A 76 9.70 -12.81 -2.52
C SER A 76 10.13 -14.13 -1.85
N ILE A 77 11.18 -14.06 -1.03
CA ILE A 77 11.73 -15.21 -0.32
C ILE A 77 11.29 -15.27 1.14
N SER A 78 10.81 -14.16 1.69
CA SER A 78 10.25 -14.07 3.04
C SER A 78 9.44 -12.78 3.21
N GLY A 79 8.69 -12.68 4.30
CA GLY A 79 7.84 -11.53 4.63
C GLY A 79 6.37 -11.90 4.68
N ASP A 80 5.50 -10.94 4.41
CA ASP A 80 4.05 -11.08 4.51
C ASP A 80 3.43 -11.89 3.35
N TYR A 81 4.18 -12.11 2.28
CA TYR A 81 3.82 -13.04 1.20
C TYR A 81 5.05 -13.72 0.62
N LEU A 82 4.85 -14.82 -0.10
CA LEU A 82 5.90 -15.60 -0.75
C LEU A 82 5.63 -15.76 -2.24
N GLY A 83 6.69 -15.85 -3.03
CA GLY A 83 6.60 -16.07 -4.46
C GLY A 83 6.35 -14.79 -5.24
N VAL A 84 5.90 -14.93 -6.49
CA VAL A 84 5.66 -13.80 -7.40
C VAL A 84 4.23 -13.31 -7.21
N ASN A 85 4.09 -12.06 -6.76
CA ASN A 85 2.81 -11.37 -6.65
C ASN A 85 3.02 -9.86 -6.85
N GLY A 86 2.59 -9.33 -8.01
CA GLY A 86 2.79 -7.92 -8.36
C GLY A 86 2.11 -6.92 -7.42
N MET A 87 1.03 -7.33 -6.75
CA MET A 87 0.32 -6.52 -5.75
C MET A 87 0.52 -7.04 -4.32
N GLY A 88 1.41 -7.99 -4.09
CA GLY A 88 1.59 -8.68 -2.83
C GLY A 88 1.79 -7.76 -1.63
N LEU A 89 2.54 -6.67 -1.77
CA LEU A 89 2.70 -5.68 -0.70
C LEU A 89 1.38 -5.00 -0.33
N PHE A 90 0.51 -4.71 -1.30
CA PHE A 90 -0.78 -4.08 -1.04
C PHE A 90 -1.82 -5.07 -0.49
N GLU A 91 -1.84 -6.28 -1.03
CA GLU A 91 -2.77 -7.33 -0.62
C GLU A 91 -2.48 -7.87 0.78
N SER A 92 -1.22 -7.84 1.20
CA SER A 92 -0.78 -8.30 2.51
C SER A 92 -0.71 -7.20 3.58
N LEU A 93 -1.19 -5.99 3.27
CA LEU A 93 -1.26 -4.92 4.26
C LEU A 93 -1.99 -5.37 5.51
N HIS A 94 -1.33 -5.25 6.63
CA HIS A 94 -1.88 -5.55 7.93
C HIS A 94 -1.66 -4.38 8.89
N TYR A 95 -2.45 -4.39 9.90
CA TYR A 95 -2.45 -3.41 10.96
C TYR A 95 -1.23 -3.59 11.87
N SER A 96 -0.35 -2.60 11.91
CA SER A 96 0.89 -2.75 12.66
C SER A 96 0.81 -2.18 14.07
N LYS A 97 0.21 -1.02 14.25
CA LYS A 97 0.08 -0.37 15.56
C LYS A 97 -0.89 0.80 15.51
N MET A 98 -1.73 0.92 16.51
CA MET A 98 -2.51 2.12 16.77
C MET A 98 -1.61 3.23 17.30
N ILE A 99 -1.59 4.39 16.62
CA ILE A 99 -0.81 5.55 17.01
C ILE A 99 -1.63 6.48 17.91
N SER A 100 -2.95 6.38 17.88
CA SER A 100 -3.86 7.24 18.64
C SER A 100 -4.88 6.43 19.43
N SER A 101 -5.16 6.88 20.66
CA SER A 101 -6.22 6.32 21.50
C SER A 101 -7.65 6.79 21.13
N LYS A 102 -7.79 7.69 20.18
CA LYS A 102 -9.09 8.17 19.74
C LYS A 102 -9.78 7.11 18.91
N ARG A 103 -10.84 6.54 19.42
CA ARG A 103 -11.66 5.54 18.75
C ARG A 103 -12.62 6.22 17.78
N CYS A 104 -12.78 5.66 16.60
CA CYS A 104 -13.92 5.97 15.74
C CYS A 104 -15.12 5.17 16.23
N LEU A 105 -16.17 5.86 16.61
CA LEU A 105 -17.38 5.24 17.16
C LEU A 105 -18.39 4.86 16.07
N SER A 106 -18.27 5.48 14.89
CA SER A 106 -19.10 5.17 13.73
C SER A 106 -18.33 5.35 12.42
N LEU A 107 -18.86 4.81 11.33
CA LEU A 107 -18.31 5.03 9.99
C LEU A 107 -18.40 6.51 9.56
N ASP A 108 -19.36 7.25 10.12
CA ASP A 108 -19.53 8.69 9.84
C ASP A 108 -18.42 9.55 10.44
N ASP A 109 -17.71 9.02 11.44
CA ASP A 109 -16.56 9.69 12.05
C ASP A 109 -15.26 9.51 11.25
N LEU A 110 -15.26 8.69 10.20
CA LEU A 110 -14.11 8.47 9.35
C LEU A 110 -14.03 9.55 8.28
N PRO A 111 -12.91 10.29 8.18
CA PRO A 111 -12.72 11.18 7.05
C PRO A 111 -12.58 10.36 5.77
N LEU A 112 -13.53 10.54 4.86
CA LEU A 112 -13.51 9.89 3.56
C LEU A 112 -12.57 10.65 2.63
N TYR A 113 -11.35 10.18 2.51
CA TYR A 113 -10.41 10.68 1.51
C TYR A 113 -10.60 9.97 0.18
N ASP A 114 -10.45 10.69 -0.91
CA ASP A 114 -10.48 10.10 -2.26
C ASP A 114 -9.18 9.35 -2.59
N TYR A 115 -8.15 9.50 -1.76
CA TYR A 115 -6.84 8.89 -1.96
C TYR A 115 -6.16 8.57 -0.63
N PHE A 116 -5.11 7.78 -0.71
CA PHE A 116 -4.14 7.58 0.37
C PHE A 116 -2.72 7.75 -0.14
N ASN A 117 -1.80 8.08 0.77
CA ASN A 117 -0.37 8.10 0.50
C ASN A 117 0.26 6.84 1.07
N ALA A 118 1.17 6.26 0.31
CA ALA A 118 1.93 5.10 0.73
C ALA A 118 3.43 5.37 0.59
N GLU A 119 4.19 5.07 1.63
CA GLU A 119 5.64 5.10 1.60
C GLU A 119 6.15 3.70 1.25
N ILE A 120 6.91 3.60 0.16
CA ILE A 120 7.68 2.41 -0.19
C ILE A 120 9.11 2.67 0.26
N SER A 121 9.65 1.81 1.11
CA SER A 121 10.99 1.96 1.67
C SER A 121 11.83 0.70 1.46
N LEU A 122 13.10 0.91 1.16
CA LEU A 122 14.10 -0.13 0.97
C LEU A 122 14.96 -0.26 2.22
N TRP A 123 15.08 -1.47 2.71
CA TRP A 123 15.83 -1.80 3.90
C TRP A 123 16.89 -2.85 3.60
N ILE A 124 18.11 -2.61 4.08
CA ILE A 124 19.23 -3.53 3.94
C ILE A 124 19.84 -3.73 5.34
N ARG A 125 19.90 -4.98 5.78
CA ARG A 125 20.40 -5.34 7.12
C ARG A 125 19.78 -4.51 8.25
N GLY A 126 18.45 -4.32 8.19
CA GLY A 126 17.69 -3.58 9.19
C GLY A 126 17.82 -2.05 9.13
N ARG A 127 18.51 -1.50 8.12
CA ARG A 127 18.65 -0.05 7.93
C ARG A 127 17.85 0.42 6.71
N LYS A 128 17.04 1.46 6.87
CA LYS A 128 16.36 2.13 5.76
C LYS A 128 17.39 2.90 4.94
N VAL A 129 17.52 2.56 3.66
CA VAL A 129 18.53 3.12 2.75
C VAL A 129 17.92 3.99 1.65
N ALA A 130 16.66 3.80 1.31
CA ALA A 130 15.92 4.62 0.36
C ALA A 130 14.43 4.60 0.69
N ALA A 131 13.69 5.61 0.25
CA ALA A 131 12.24 5.64 0.28
C ALA A 131 11.68 6.51 -0.84
N THR A 132 10.44 6.20 -1.23
CA THR A 132 9.63 7.03 -2.12
C THR A 132 8.18 7.01 -1.65
N THR A 133 7.45 8.08 -1.95
CA THR A 133 6.03 8.17 -1.64
C THR A 133 5.22 8.12 -2.93
N ILE A 134 4.14 7.37 -2.89
CA ILE A 134 3.16 7.29 -3.97
C ILE A 134 1.78 7.71 -3.46
N LYS A 135 0.93 8.17 -4.37
CA LYS A 135 -0.47 8.50 -4.09
C LYS A 135 -1.38 7.56 -4.87
N ARG A 136 -2.34 6.95 -4.19
CA ARG A 136 -3.29 6.02 -4.80
C ARG A 136 -4.71 6.53 -4.58
N TYR A 137 -5.49 6.57 -5.65
CA TYR A 137 -6.87 7.05 -5.63
C TYR A 137 -7.87 5.91 -5.54
N PHE A 138 -8.89 6.07 -4.69
CA PHE A 138 -10.01 5.12 -4.60
C PHE A 138 -11.01 5.28 -5.72
N LYS A 139 -11.02 6.44 -6.37
CA LYS A 139 -11.93 6.78 -7.46
C LYS A 139 -11.14 7.34 -8.64
N ASP A 140 -11.55 6.97 -9.85
CA ASP A 140 -11.03 7.60 -11.05
C ASP A 140 -11.53 9.04 -11.12
N THR A 141 -10.61 10.00 -11.19
CA THR A 141 -10.93 11.43 -11.26
C THR A 141 -11.58 11.83 -12.60
N ASN A 142 -11.50 10.98 -13.63
CA ASN A 142 -12.11 11.19 -14.93
C ASN A 142 -13.53 10.64 -15.02
N VAL A 143 -14.03 9.97 -13.98
CA VAL A 143 -15.37 9.37 -13.93
C VAL A 143 -16.28 10.23 -13.06
N GLU A 144 -17.42 10.62 -13.63
CA GLU A 144 -18.45 11.33 -12.88
C GLU A 144 -19.29 10.33 -12.07
N TYR A 145 -19.28 10.50 -10.75
CA TYR A 145 -20.08 9.70 -9.83
C TYR A 145 -21.39 10.41 -9.51
N LYS A 146 -22.52 9.73 -9.73
CA LYS A 146 -23.86 10.26 -9.42
C LYS A 146 -24.52 9.40 -8.34
N ASN A 147 -24.96 10.05 -7.28
CA ASN A 147 -25.80 9.39 -6.29
C ASN A 147 -27.21 9.28 -6.86
N ILE A 148 -27.70 8.06 -7.00
CA ILE A 148 -29.06 7.77 -7.44
C ILE A 148 -29.84 7.25 -6.24
N VAL A 149 -30.89 7.95 -5.87
CA VAL A 149 -31.84 7.45 -4.88
C VAL A 149 -32.84 6.54 -5.61
N ILE A 150 -32.79 5.24 -5.32
CA ILE A 150 -33.72 4.27 -5.89
C ILE A 150 -34.81 4.03 -4.83
N PRO A 151 -36.04 4.52 -5.03
CA PRO A 151 -37.12 4.16 -4.14
C PRO A 151 -37.42 2.68 -4.28
N ASN A 152 -37.48 1.96 -3.16
CA ASN A 152 -38.01 0.60 -3.21
C ASN A 152 -39.52 0.67 -3.47
N TRP A 153 -40.07 -0.38 -4.06
CA TRP A 153 -41.52 -0.42 -4.35
C TRP A 153 -42.42 -0.59 -3.13
N LEU A 154 -41.86 -0.60 -1.93
CA LEU A 154 -42.57 -0.43 -0.64
C LEU A 154 -42.55 1.01 -0.14
N GLY A 155 -42.07 1.97 -0.94
CA GLY A 155 -42.00 3.39 -0.56
C GLY A 155 -40.93 3.73 0.47
N ARG A 156 -39.97 2.84 0.74
CA ARG A 156 -38.83 3.12 1.61
C ARG A 156 -37.65 3.55 0.77
N ILE A 157 -36.93 4.53 1.26
CA ILE A 157 -35.66 5.01 0.66
C ILE A 157 -34.52 4.35 1.46
N PHE A 158 -33.60 3.75 0.79
CA PHE A 158 -32.37 3.24 1.37
C PHE A 158 -31.26 4.25 1.25
#